data_e882ceefc2492903f78ac05a4bcef29c
#
_entry.id   e882ceefc2492903f78ac05a4bcef29c
#
_cell.length_a   1.000
_cell.length_b   1.000
_cell.length_c   1.000
_cell.angle_alpha   90.00
_cell.angle_beta   90.00
_cell.angle_gamma   90.00
#
_symmetry.space_group_name_H-M   'P 1'
#
loop_
_entity.id
_entity.type
_entity.pdbx_description
1 polymer ?
#
loop_
_entity_poly.entity_id
_entity_poly.type
_entity_poly.pdbx_seq_one_letter_code
_entity_poly.pdbx_strand_id
1 'polypeptide(L)'
;MPFAEVNGQNIHYQDTGGDGPAIILSHGFGMGHEMWVHQIDPLVGAGWRVVTYDERSWGQTTHTEPFDYWDLAADVVALMDHLGIDQAVLGGMSQGGFLSMRAALATPERVRALVLVDTEAEVYSDEDRAQFQALFDAAIAMGLTGEVGDVLAMTLFGPGFADVRYWRGKWTAKPIAAWLGAKECLFERDDILDRLGEITCPSIVFHGDADVAIPVERGQRVSDSMSGPSTFVVVPGAGHASNLEAPDLVNPAMLEFLAGLD
;
A
#
# COMPACT_ATOMS: atom_id res chain seq x y z
N MET A 1 -1.48 20.89 5.51
CA MET A 1 -1.23 19.85 4.51
C MET A 1 -2.22 20.05 3.40
N PRO A 2 -1.81 19.99 2.14
CA PRO A 2 -2.69 20.29 1.02
C PRO A 2 -3.66 19.17 0.70
N PHE A 3 -4.72 19.54 -0.04
CA PHE A 3 -5.65 18.62 -0.67
C PHE A 3 -5.59 18.83 -2.19
N ALA A 4 -5.73 17.76 -2.94
CA ALA A 4 -5.88 17.77 -4.38
C ALA A 4 -7.31 17.40 -4.78
N GLU A 5 -7.96 18.27 -5.53
CA GLU A 5 -9.25 17.94 -6.17
C GLU A 5 -8.96 17.21 -7.48
N VAL A 6 -8.98 15.89 -7.46
CA VAL A 6 -8.64 15.04 -8.58
C VAL A 6 -9.65 13.89 -8.71
N ASN A 7 -9.99 13.52 -9.92
CA ASN A 7 -10.89 12.40 -10.22
C ASN A 7 -12.19 12.41 -9.38
N GLY A 8 -12.71 13.61 -9.10
CA GLY A 8 -13.90 13.80 -8.26
C GLY A 8 -13.69 13.58 -6.77
N GLN A 9 -12.44 13.44 -6.32
CA GLN A 9 -12.04 13.24 -4.93
C GLN A 9 -11.29 14.45 -4.40
N ASN A 10 -11.35 14.64 -3.07
CA ASN A 10 -10.52 15.61 -2.37
C ASN A 10 -9.45 14.84 -1.58
N ILE A 11 -8.35 14.53 -2.25
CA ILE A 11 -7.28 13.67 -1.74
C ILE A 11 -6.31 14.48 -0.88
N HIS A 12 -6.17 14.08 0.38
CA HIS A 12 -5.15 14.61 1.28
C HIS A 12 -3.80 14.00 0.93
N TYR A 13 -2.76 14.83 0.82
CA TYR A 13 -1.41 14.37 0.49
C TYR A 13 -0.32 15.17 1.22
N GLN A 14 0.88 14.62 1.22
CA GLN A 14 2.13 15.28 1.58
C GLN A 14 3.09 15.16 0.39
N ASP A 15 3.81 16.25 0.11
CA ASP A 15 4.79 16.32 -0.96
C ASP A 15 6.03 17.01 -0.39
N THR A 16 7.17 16.34 -0.45
CA THR A 16 8.45 16.90 0.01
C THR A 16 8.98 17.96 -0.92
N GLY A 17 8.42 18.07 -2.13
CA GLY A 17 8.96 18.95 -3.17
C GLY A 17 10.33 18.48 -3.68
N GLY A 18 11.01 19.38 -4.41
CA GLY A 18 12.31 19.12 -5.01
C GLY A 18 12.22 18.83 -6.50
N ASP A 19 13.38 18.89 -7.18
CA ASP A 19 13.51 18.72 -8.64
C ASP A 19 13.96 17.28 -9.03
N GLY A 20 14.09 16.38 -8.03
CA GLY A 20 14.48 14.99 -8.24
C GLY A 20 13.37 14.14 -8.84
N PRO A 21 13.69 12.89 -9.21
CA PRO A 21 12.68 11.94 -9.67
C PRO A 21 11.65 11.69 -8.56
N ALA A 22 10.38 11.48 -8.96
CA ALA A 22 9.29 11.32 -8.00
C ALA A 22 9.06 9.84 -7.63
N ILE A 23 8.74 9.62 -6.36
CA ILE A 23 8.17 8.38 -5.85
C ILE A 23 6.86 8.71 -5.12
N ILE A 24 5.80 7.97 -5.44
CA ILE A 24 4.49 8.10 -4.80
C ILE A 24 4.21 6.83 -4.01
N LEU A 25 3.87 6.99 -2.74
CA LEU A 25 3.74 5.89 -1.79
C LEU A 25 2.29 5.74 -1.31
N SER A 26 1.68 4.63 -1.68
CA SER A 26 0.31 4.23 -1.36
C SER A 26 0.30 3.32 -0.12
N HIS A 27 -0.59 3.58 0.83
CA HIS A 27 -0.61 2.90 2.12
C HIS A 27 -1.41 1.58 2.10
N GLY A 28 -1.33 0.80 3.19
CA GLY A 28 -2.10 -0.41 3.41
C GLY A 28 -3.50 -0.16 4.00
N PHE A 29 -4.37 -1.18 3.93
CA PHE A 29 -5.69 -1.17 4.55
C PHE A 29 -5.59 -0.90 6.06
N GLY A 30 -6.47 -0.06 6.59
CA GLY A 30 -6.42 0.32 8.00
C GLY A 30 -5.32 1.32 8.36
N MET A 31 -4.58 1.82 7.39
CA MET A 31 -3.47 2.75 7.61
C MET A 31 -3.74 4.13 7.00
N GLY A 32 -2.72 4.92 6.82
CA GLY A 32 -2.72 6.22 6.18
C GLY A 32 -1.32 6.55 5.70
N HIS A 33 -1.16 7.72 5.09
CA HIS A 33 0.12 8.18 4.53
C HIS A 33 1.29 8.11 5.53
N GLU A 34 1.02 8.19 6.83
CA GLU A 34 2.04 8.16 7.89
C GLU A 34 2.78 6.83 8.01
N MET A 35 2.29 5.75 7.40
CA MET A 35 2.98 4.47 7.44
C MET A 35 4.35 4.51 6.75
N TRP A 36 4.60 5.51 5.92
CA TRP A 36 5.86 5.69 5.20
C TRP A 36 6.88 6.56 5.95
N VAL A 37 6.64 6.86 7.24
CA VAL A 37 7.46 7.76 8.06
C VAL A 37 8.95 7.39 8.07
N HIS A 38 9.29 6.11 8.01
CA HIS A 38 10.68 5.64 8.00
C HIS A 38 11.34 5.64 6.62
N GLN A 39 10.57 5.83 5.55
CA GLN A 39 11.07 5.87 4.16
C GLN A 39 11.30 7.29 3.67
N ILE A 40 10.56 8.28 4.19
CA ILE A 40 10.61 9.67 3.68
C ILE A 40 12.01 10.26 3.76
N ASP A 41 12.61 10.33 4.94
CA ASP A 41 13.93 10.96 5.11
C ASP A 41 15.04 10.26 4.32
N PRO A 42 15.16 8.91 4.30
CA PRO A 42 16.12 8.22 3.45
C PRO A 42 15.95 8.50 1.96
N LEU A 43 14.72 8.52 1.45
CA LEU A 43 14.43 8.81 0.04
C LEU A 43 14.76 10.26 -0.32
N VAL A 44 14.37 11.22 0.51
CA VAL A 44 14.72 12.63 0.33
C VAL A 44 16.24 12.82 0.37
N GLY A 45 16.91 12.15 1.31
CA GLY A 45 18.38 12.16 1.41
C GLY A 45 19.09 11.58 0.18
N ALA A 46 18.43 10.69 -0.56
CA ALA A 46 18.88 10.13 -1.83
C ALA A 46 18.46 10.97 -3.06
N GLY A 47 17.81 12.12 -2.85
CA GLY A 47 17.44 13.06 -3.91
C GLY A 47 16.05 12.82 -4.55
N TRP A 48 15.20 11.99 -3.94
CA TRP A 48 13.85 11.74 -4.44
C TRP A 48 12.85 12.80 -3.95
N ARG A 49 11.93 13.21 -4.82
CA ARG A 49 10.69 13.88 -4.42
C ARG A 49 9.71 12.83 -3.96
N VAL A 50 9.34 12.86 -2.68
CA VAL A 50 8.47 11.85 -2.07
C VAL A 50 7.07 12.42 -1.89
N VAL A 51 6.08 11.70 -2.44
CA VAL A 51 4.66 12.00 -2.25
C VAL A 51 4.00 10.85 -1.51
N THR A 52 3.33 11.15 -0.41
CA THR A 52 2.46 10.22 0.32
C THR A 52 1.05 10.78 0.38
N TYR A 53 0.03 9.95 0.39
CA TYR A 53 -1.35 10.42 0.38
C TYR A 53 -2.28 9.46 1.12
N ASP A 54 -3.44 9.95 1.48
CA ASP A 54 -4.51 9.14 2.05
C ASP A 54 -5.45 8.69 0.93
N GLU A 55 -5.59 7.39 0.73
CA GLU A 55 -6.51 6.80 -0.23
C GLU A 55 -7.97 7.06 0.18
N ARG A 56 -8.94 6.82 -0.72
CA ARG A 56 -10.38 6.97 -0.44
C ARG A 56 -10.77 6.24 0.84
N SER A 57 -11.55 6.87 1.70
CA SER A 57 -12.02 6.42 3.01
C SER A 57 -10.96 6.42 4.13
N TRP A 58 -9.69 6.70 3.83
CA TRP A 58 -8.61 6.69 4.81
C TRP A 58 -8.10 8.07 5.20
N GLY A 59 -7.41 8.13 6.34
CA GLY A 59 -6.77 9.35 6.82
C GLY A 59 -7.72 10.55 6.83
N GLN A 60 -7.39 11.59 6.07
CA GLN A 60 -8.19 12.80 5.89
C GLN A 60 -8.96 12.81 4.56
N THR A 61 -8.78 11.83 3.68
CA THR A 61 -9.56 11.66 2.46
C THR A 61 -10.87 10.95 2.78
N THR A 62 -11.98 11.69 2.70
CA THR A 62 -13.32 11.13 2.95
C THR A 62 -13.94 10.67 1.64
N HIS A 63 -14.63 9.52 1.68
CA HIS A 63 -15.36 8.99 0.53
C HIS A 63 -16.52 8.13 0.99
N THR A 64 -17.65 8.15 0.29
CA THR A 64 -18.88 7.44 0.65
C THR A 64 -19.46 6.59 -0.47
N GLU A 65 -19.11 6.89 -1.72
CA GLU A 65 -19.61 6.13 -2.88
C GLU A 65 -18.80 4.83 -3.07
N PRO A 66 -19.35 3.80 -3.72
CA PRO A 66 -18.59 2.61 -4.08
C PRO A 66 -17.40 2.95 -4.99
N PHE A 67 -16.30 2.23 -4.82
CA PHE A 67 -15.09 2.35 -5.63
C PHE A 67 -14.35 1.01 -5.68
N ASP A 68 -13.49 0.85 -6.66
CA ASP A 68 -12.62 -0.32 -6.82
C ASP A 68 -11.12 0.07 -6.88
N TYR A 69 -10.24 -0.93 -7.07
CA TYR A 69 -8.79 -0.66 -7.15
C TYR A 69 -8.38 0.00 -8.47
N TRP A 70 -9.19 -0.06 -9.53
CA TRP A 70 -8.94 0.70 -10.76
C TRP A 70 -9.25 2.17 -10.57
N ASP A 71 -10.28 2.51 -9.75
CA ASP A 71 -10.53 3.89 -9.33
C ASP A 71 -9.36 4.44 -8.50
N LEU A 72 -8.81 3.65 -7.55
CA LEU A 72 -7.65 4.07 -6.76
C LEU A 72 -6.39 4.21 -7.63
N ALA A 73 -6.20 3.35 -8.62
CA ALA A 73 -5.14 3.48 -9.62
C ALA A 73 -5.29 4.75 -10.46
N ALA A 74 -6.52 5.10 -10.84
CA ALA A 74 -6.79 6.36 -11.54
C ALA A 74 -6.56 7.58 -10.64
N ASP A 75 -6.85 7.48 -9.34
CA ASP A 75 -6.59 8.57 -8.37
C ASP A 75 -5.11 8.90 -8.25
N VAL A 76 -4.23 7.88 -8.16
CA VAL A 76 -2.78 8.14 -8.06
C VAL A 76 -2.25 8.79 -9.34
N VAL A 77 -2.73 8.40 -10.52
CA VAL A 77 -2.35 9.02 -11.80
C VAL A 77 -2.86 10.47 -11.87
N ALA A 78 -4.10 10.71 -11.44
CA ALA A 78 -4.66 12.06 -11.39
C ALA A 78 -3.93 12.96 -10.35
N LEU A 79 -3.44 12.38 -9.24
CA LEU A 79 -2.59 13.09 -8.29
C LEU A 79 -1.24 13.45 -8.93
N MET A 80 -0.64 12.56 -9.75
CA MET A 80 0.56 12.88 -10.52
C MET A 80 0.31 14.08 -11.45
N ASP A 81 -0.81 14.09 -12.17
CA ASP A 81 -1.17 15.19 -13.07
C ASP A 81 -1.32 16.53 -12.31
N HIS A 82 -1.99 16.50 -11.15
CA HIS A 82 -2.14 17.65 -10.26
C HIS A 82 -0.78 18.23 -9.80
N LEU A 83 0.19 17.34 -9.56
CA LEU A 83 1.53 17.71 -9.07
C LEU A 83 2.54 17.99 -10.19
N GLY A 84 2.13 17.88 -11.46
CA GLY A 84 3.01 18.06 -12.62
C GLY A 84 4.08 16.98 -12.73
N ILE A 85 3.76 15.74 -12.34
CA ILE A 85 4.66 14.59 -12.38
C ILE A 85 4.29 13.74 -13.61
N ASP A 86 5.13 13.76 -14.63
CA ASP A 86 4.90 12.99 -15.85
C ASP A 86 5.09 11.48 -15.64
N GLN A 87 6.11 11.09 -14.89
CA GLN A 87 6.43 9.70 -14.59
C GLN A 87 6.95 9.56 -13.16
N ALA A 88 6.56 8.52 -12.44
CA ALA A 88 6.99 8.26 -11.08
C ALA A 88 7.30 6.77 -10.83
N VAL A 89 8.08 6.50 -9.79
CA VAL A 89 8.06 5.20 -9.11
C VAL A 89 6.78 5.15 -8.28
N LEU A 90 6.00 4.08 -8.42
CA LEU A 90 4.86 3.83 -7.54
C LEU A 90 5.24 2.80 -6.48
N GLY A 91 5.18 3.22 -5.22
CA GLY A 91 5.37 2.35 -4.08
C GLY A 91 4.03 2.05 -3.40
N GLY A 92 3.82 0.81 -3.00
CA GLY A 92 2.59 0.45 -2.32
C GLY A 92 2.73 -0.74 -1.39
N MET A 93 2.14 -0.61 -0.20
CA MET A 93 2.05 -1.70 0.76
C MET A 93 0.65 -2.32 0.70
N SER A 94 0.57 -3.68 0.65
CA SER A 94 -0.70 -4.40 0.65
C SER A 94 -1.65 -3.84 -0.43
N GLN A 95 -2.80 -3.26 -0.06
CA GLN A 95 -3.72 -2.60 -1.01
C GLN A 95 -3.05 -1.51 -1.84
N GLY A 96 -2.09 -0.79 -1.30
CA GLY A 96 -1.29 0.18 -2.07
C GLY A 96 -0.50 -0.49 -3.20
N GLY A 97 -0.08 -1.74 -3.01
CA GLY A 97 0.48 -2.59 -4.07
C GLY A 97 -0.57 -2.99 -5.11
N PHE A 98 -1.80 -3.32 -4.68
CA PHE A 98 -2.88 -3.68 -5.61
C PHE A 98 -3.18 -2.55 -6.60
N LEU A 99 -3.29 -1.32 -6.12
CA LEU A 99 -3.53 -0.17 -6.99
C LEU A 99 -2.30 0.20 -7.82
N SER A 100 -1.08 0.08 -7.28
CA SER A 100 0.16 0.40 -8.00
C SER A 100 0.38 -0.53 -9.20
N MET A 101 0.12 -1.83 -9.04
CA MET A 101 0.15 -2.78 -10.16
C MET A 101 -0.92 -2.47 -11.21
N ARG A 102 -2.15 -2.09 -10.80
CA ARG A 102 -3.21 -1.69 -11.73
C ARG A 102 -2.88 -0.39 -12.47
N ALA A 103 -2.25 0.58 -11.81
CA ALA A 103 -1.75 1.79 -12.47
C ALA A 103 -0.68 1.43 -13.53
N ALA A 104 0.23 0.50 -13.23
CA ALA A 104 1.22 0.03 -14.20
C ALA A 104 0.59 -0.72 -15.39
N LEU A 105 -0.52 -1.44 -15.18
CA LEU A 105 -1.29 -2.08 -16.25
C LEU A 105 -2.10 -1.09 -17.09
N ALA A 106 -2.66 -0.05 -16.48
CA ALA A 106 -3.53 0.90 -17.16
C ALA A 106 -2.76 2.02 -17.87
N THR A 107 -1.65 2.47 -17.30
CA THR A 107 -0.85 3.62 -17.76
C THR A 107 0.65 3.34 -17.64
N PRO A 108 1.18 2.31 -18.34
CA PRO A 108 2.56 1.86 -18.18
C PRO A 108 3.60 2.96 -18.44
N GLU A 109 3.30 3.92 -19.32
CA GLU A 109 4.17 5.06 -19.63
C GLU A 109 4.32 6.04 -18.46
N ARG A 110 3.42 5.99 -17.49
CA ARG A 110 3.45 6.85 -16.29
C ARG A 110 4.25 6.22 -15.14
N VAL A 111 4.52 4.91 -15.22
CA VAL A 111 5.16 4.15 -14.14
C VAL A 111 6.59 3.79 -14.50
N ARG A 112 7.54 4.43 -13.81
CA ARG A 112 8.98 4.21 -14.02
C ARG A 112 9.44 2.88 -13.43
N ALA A 113 8.95 2.53 -12.25
CA ALA A 113 9.25 1.30 -11.55
C ALA A 113 8.21 1.05 -10.45
N LEU A 114 8.19 -0.15 -9.88
CA LEU A 114 7.35 -0.51 -8.74
C LEU A 114 8.18 -0.86 -7.51
N VAL A 115 7.76 -0.36 -6.34
CA VAL A 115 8.25 -0.76 -5.02
C VAL A 115 7.07 -1.36 -4.25
N LEU A 116 7.00 -2.67 -4.20
CA LEU A 116 5.86 -3.40 -3.63
C LEU A 116 6.24 -3.98 -2.27
N VAL A 117 5.35 -3.86 -1.29
CA VAL A 117 5.59 -4.27 0.09
C VAL A 117 4.39 -5.09 0.57
N ASP A 118 4.62 -6.32 1.01
CA ASP A 118 3.64 -7.20 1.65
C ASP A 118 2.31 -7.27 0.86
N THR A 119 2.38 -7.55 -0.44
CA THR A 119 1.25 -7.47 -1.37
C THR A 119 1.07 -8.75 -2.18
N GLU A 120 -0.07 -8.87 -2.84
CA GLU A 120 -0.48 -9.98 -3.71
C GLU A 120 -1.20 -9.46 -4.95
N ALA A 121 -1.46 -10.32 -5.93
CA ALA A 121 -2.23 -9.99 -7.13
C ALA A 121 -3.55 -10.76 -7.24
N GLU A 122 -3.74 -11.74 -6.37
CA GLU A 122 -4.87 -12.68 -6.36
C GLU A 122 -6.03 -12.13 -5.51
N VAL A 123 -7.21 -12.69 -5.74
CA VAL A 123 -8.36 -12.51 -4.83
C VAL A 123 -8.19 -13.37 -3.59
N TYR A 124 -8.96 -13.09 -2.56
CA TYR A 124 -9.04 -13.96 -1.40
C TYR A 124 -9.52 -15.36 -1.77
N SER A 125 -8.92 -16.39 -1.17
CA SER A 125 -9.54 -17.72 -1.09
C SER A 125 -10.86 -17.62 -0.30
N ASP A 126 -11.74 -18.62 -0.44
CA ASP A 126 -12.97 -18.70 0.36
C ASP A 126 -12.67 -18.71 1.87
N GLU A 127 -11.55 -19.33 2.27
CA GLU A 127 -11.10 -19.39 3.67
C GLU A 127 -10.63 -18.01 4.17
N ASP A 128 -9.74 -17.33 3.43
CA ASP A 128 -9.26 -15.99 3.78
C ASP A 128 -10.44 -15.01 3.85
N ARG A 129 -11.33 -15.06 2.85
CA ARG A 129 -12.53 -14.23 2.79
C ARG A 129 -13.41 -14.43 4.03
N ALA A 130 -13.63 -15.69 4.44
CA ALA A 130 -14.44 -15.99 5.62
C ALA A 130 -13.79 -15.47 6.92
N GLN A 131 -12.46 -15.60 7.06
CA GLN A 131 -11.71 -15.10 8.22
C GLN A 131 -11.79 -13.56 8.32
N PHE A 132 -11.51 -12.84 7.23
CA PHE A 132 -11.61 -11.38 7.20
C PHE A 132 -13.06 -10.91 7.40
N GLN A 133 -14.06 -11.60 6.83
CA GLN A 133 -15.46 -11.27 7.06
C GLN A 133 -15.82 -11.40 8.56
N ALA A 134 -15.39 -12.46 9.23
CA ALA A 134 -15.63 -12.62 10.65
C ALA A 134 -14.99 -11.51 11.50
N LEU A 135 -13.79 -11.05 11.14
CA LEU A 135 -13.14 -9.91 11.79
C LEU A 135 -13.95 -8.63 11.61
N PHE A 136 -14.44 -8.36 10.40
CA PHE A 136 -15.28 -7.18 10.14
C PHE A 136 -16.63 -7.25 10.85
N ASP A 137 -17.27 -8.41 10.89
CA ASP A 137 -18.54 -8.61 11.61
C ASP A 137 -18.35 -8.35 13.12
N ALA A 138 -17.25 -8.82 13.69
CA ALA A 138 -16.88 -8.53 15.07
C ALA A 138 -16.60 -7.04 15.29
N ALA A 139 -15.89 -6.39 14.35
CA ALA A 139 -15.59 -4.95 14.43
C ALA A 139 -16.87 -4.10 14.33
N ILE A 140 -17.83 -4.50 13.51
CA ILE A 140 -19.15 -3.83 13.40
C ILE A 140 -19.94 -3.98 14.72
N ALA A 141 -19.90 -5.16 15.32
CA ALA A 141 -20.68 -5.45 16.54
C ALA A 141 -20.05 -4.85 17.80
N MET A 142 -18.72 -4.82 17.92
CA MET A 142 -18.00 -4.51 19.16
C MET A 142 -17.03 -3.32 19.04
N GLY A 143 -16.79 -2.80 17.84
CA GLY A 143 -15.77 -1.81 17.54
C GLY A 143 -14.36 -2.41 17.44
N LEU A 144 -13.40 -1.59 17.04
CA LEU A 144 -11.97 -1.96 16.91
C LEU A 144 -11.21 -1.80 18.23
N THR A 145 -11.81 -2.25 19.34
CA THR A 145 -11.22 -2.18 20.70
C THR A 145 -11.08 -3.58 21.29
N GLY A 146 -10.36 -3.69 22.43
CA GLY A 146 -10.19 -4.97 23.12
C GLY A 146 -9.66 -6.07 22.20
N GLU A 147 -10.24 -7.26 22.27
CA GLU A 147 -9.82 -8.44 21.50
C GLU A 147 -9.90 -8.26 19.98
N VAL A 148 -10.91 -7.54 19.48
CA VAL A 148 -11.04 -7.28 18.03
C VAL A 148 -9.87 -6.42 17.54
N GLY A 149 -9.51 -5.38 18.29
CA GLY A 149 -8.34 -4.56 17.99
C GLY A 149 -7.02 -5.34 18.14
N ASP A 150 -6.95 -6.33 19.03
CA ASP A 150 -5.77 -7.20 19.19
C ASP A 150 -5.63 -8.12 17.96
N VAL A 151 -6.72 -8.71 17.48
CA VAL A 151 -6.71 -9.55 16.27
C VAL A 151 -6.29 -8.73 15.06
N LEU A 152 -6.86 -7.54 14.85
CA LEU A 152 -6.45 -6.66 13.75
C LEU A 152 -4.95 -6.28 13.85
N ALA A 153 -4.46 -5.98 15.05
CA ALA A 153 -3.05 -5.67 15.25
C ALA A 153 -2.13 -6.86 14.92
N MET A 154 -2.51 -8.08 15.33
CA MET A 154 -1.76 -9.30 14.99
C MET A 154 -1.83 -9.65 13.49
N THR A 155 -2.89 -9.22 12.81
CA THR A 155 -3.01 -9.39 11.35
C THR A 155 -2.07 -8.44 10.61
N LEU A 156 -1.95 -7.19 11.08
CA LEU A 156 -1.21 -6.14 10.37
C LEU A 156 0.25 -6.02 10.81
N PHE A 157 0.64 -6.56 11.96
CA PHE A 157 2.00 -6.40 12.48
C PHE A 157 2.54 -7.70 13.06
N GLY A 158 3.82 -7.91 12.90
CA GLY A 158 4.54 -9.00 13.53
C GLY A 158 4.63 -8.87 15.06
N PRO A 159 5.03 -9.96 15.73
CA PRO A 159 5.14 -9.98 17.18
C PRO A 159 6.14 -8.94 17.69
N GLY A 160 5.68 -8.07 18.61
CA GLY A 160 6.55 -7.10 19.28
C GLY A 160 6.70 -5.76 18.57
N PHE A 161 5.94 -5.47 17.52
CA PHE A 161 5.94 -4.14 16.91
C PHE A 161 5.58 -3.05 17.93
N ALA A 162 6.47 -2.05 18.09
CA ALA A 162 6.39 -1.09 19.17
C ALA A 162 5.22 -0.11 19.05
N ASP A 163 4.87 0.26 17.80
CA ASP A 163 3.93 1.35 17.52
C ASP A 163 2.46 0.89 17.34
N VAL A 164 2.14 -0.35 17.70
CA VAL A 164 0.75 -0.89 17.67
C VAL A 164 -0.23 0.06 18.38
N ARG A 165 0.17 0.68 19.50
CA ARG A 165 -0.69 1.61 20.22
C ARG A 165 -1.08 2.83 19.40
N TYR A 166 -0.16 3.35 18.57
CA TYR A 166 -0.43 4.47 17.67
C TYR A 166 -1.51 4.11 16.66
N TRP A 167 -1.35 2.97 15.98
CA TRP A 167 -2.28 2.50 14.96
C TRP A 167 -3.67 2.16 15.54
N ARG A 168 -3.72 1.52 16.69
CA ARG A 168 -4.98 1.29 17.41
C ARG A 168 -5.72 2.61 17.73
N GLY A 169 -4.99 3.66 18.08
CA GLY A 169 -5.57 5.00 18.25
C GLY A 169 -6.19 5.54 16.96
N LYS A 170 -5.53 5.32 15.82
CA LYS A 170 -6.06 5.69 14.50
C LYS A 170 -7.34 4.91 14.14
N TRP A 171 -7.35 3.60 14.35
CA TRP A 171 -8.49 2.75 14.04
C TRP A 171 -9.74 3.12 14.84
N THR A 172 -9.56 3.50 16.09
CA THR A 172 -10.67 3.88 16.98
C THR A 172 -11.11 5.33 16.84
N ALA A 173 -10.34 6.17 16.15
CA ALA A 173 -10.67 7.57 15.91
C ALA A 173 -11.82 7.77 14.92
N LYS A 174 -12.09 6.79 14.06
CA LYS A 174 -13.20 6.79 13.10
C LYS A 174 -14.19 5.67 13.42
N PRO A 175 -15.51 5.89 13.20
CA PRO A 175 -16.48 4.80 13.33
C PRO A 175 -16.21 3.74 12.26
N ILE A 176 -16.46 2.47 12.59
CA ILE A 176 -16.27 1.33 11.66
C ILE A 176 -17.06 1.51 10.35
N ALA A 177 -18.19 2.25 10.39
CA ALA A 177 -18.97 2.56 9.19
C ALA A 177 -18.16 3.31 8.11
N ALA A 178 -17.12 4.06 8.49
CA ALA A 178 -16.24 4.73 7.54
C ALA A 178 -15.32 3.77 6.78
N TRP A 179 -15.18 2.53 7.25
CA TRP A 179 -14.34 1.49 6.64
C TRP A 179 -15.09 0.64 5.62
N LEU A 180 -16.44 0.68 5.61
CA LEU A 180 -17.24 -0.27 4.84
C LEU A 180 -17.02 -0.16 3.33
N GLY A 181 -16.86 1.06 2.79
CA GLY A 181 -16.55 1.25 1.37
C GLY A 181 -15.19 0.64 0.99
N ALA A 182 -14.16 0.88 1.81
CA ALA A 182 -12.84 0.28 1.60
C ALA A 182 -12.86 -1.24 1.79
N LYS A 183 -13.66 -1.75 2.74
CA LYS A 183 -13.88 -3.20 2.91
C LYS A 183 -14.50 -3.81 1.66
N GLU A 184 -15.57 -3.21 1.10
CA GLU A 184 -16.19 -3.72 -0.13
C GLU A 184 -15.18 -3.72 -1.29
N CYS A 185 -14.44 -2.64 -1.48
CA CYS A 185 -13.36 -2.56 -2.48
C CYS A 185 -12.36 -3.72 -2.30
N LEU A 186 -11.92 -3.99 -1.06
CA LEU A 186 -10.98 -5.06 -0.75
C LEU A 186 -11.54 -6.45 -1.07
N PHE A 187 -12.81 -6.69 -0.76
CA PHE A 187 -13.45 -8.01 -0.91
C PHE A 187 -13.86 -8.30 -2.35
N GLU A 188 -14.24 -7.28 -3.12
CA GLU A 188 -14.72 -7.43 -4.49
C GLU A 188 -13.62 -7.19 -5.55
N ARG A 189 -12.34 -7.11 -5.12
CA ARG A 189 -11.23 -6.92 -6.04
C ARG A 189 -11.15 -8.05 -7.06
N ASP A 190 -10.79 -7.69 -8.28
CA ASP A 190 -10.49 -8.64 -9.34
C ASP A 190 -9.09 -9.25 -9.20
N ASP A 191 -8.93 -10.47 -9.69
CA ASP A 191 -7.63 -11.13 -9.83
C ASP A 191 -6.89 -10.53 -11.05
N ILE A 192 -5.63 -10.16 -10.84
CA ILE A 192 -4.78 -9.63 -11.91
C ILE A 192 -3.49 -10.44 -12.12
N LEU A 193 -3.36 -11.60 -11.45
CA LEU A 193 -2.14 -12.40 -11.51
C LEU A 193 -1.76 -12.77 -12.96
N ASP A 194 -2.72 -13.21 -13.76
CA ASP A 194 -2.51 -13.58 -15.16
C ASP A 194 -2.12 -12.39 -16.06
N ARG A 195 -2.33 -11.15 -15.56
CA ARG A 195 -2.00 -9.92 -16.27
C ARG A 195 -0.63 -9.33 -15.88
N LEU A 196 -0.01 -9.81 -14.81
CA LEU A 196 1.28 -9.26 -14.35
C LEU A 196 2.39 -9.37 -15.40
N GLY A 197 2.29 -10.33 -16.34
CA GLY A 197 3.19 -10.42 -17.49
C GLY A 197 3.13 -9.22 -18.45
N GLU A 198 2.13 -8.33 -18.33
CA GLU A 198 2.04 -7.07 -19.09
C GLU A 198 2.91 -5.97 -18.46
N ILE A 199 3.31 -6.10 -17.18
CA ILE A 199 4.14 -5.13 -16.45
C ILE A 199 5.61 -5.36 -16.84
N THR A 200 6.19 -4.38 -17.52
CA THR A 200 7.56 -4.44 -18.06
C THR A 200 8.54 -3.51 -17.35
N CYS A 201 8.06 -2.61 -16.49
CA CYS A 201 8.94 -1.74 -15.72
C CYS A 201 9.68 -2.54 -14.63
N PRO A 202 10.87 -2.07 -14.21
CA PRO A 202 11.59 -2.68 -13.09
C PRO A 202 10.76 -2.70 -11.81
N SER A 203 10.93 -3.73 -10.98
CA SER A 203 10.24 -3.83 -9.70
C SER A 203 11.12 -4.43 -8.60
N ILE A 204 10.83 -4.03 -7.36
CA ILE A 204 11.30 -4.70 -6.14
C ILE A 204 10.10 -5.03 -5.27
N VAL A 205 10.06 -6.27 -4.77
CA VAL A 205 8.98 -6.78 -3.93
C VAL A 205 9.57 -7.19 -2.58
N PHE A 206 9.18 -6.52 -1.52
CA PHE A 206 9.50 -6.88 -0.13
C PHE A 206 8.37 -7.69 0.46
N HIS A 207 8.70 -8.68 1.29
CA HIS A 207 7.67 -9.43 2.01
C HIS A 207 8.19 -9.97 3.33
N GLY A 208 7.45 -9.71 4.42
CA GLY A 208 7.73 -10.24 5.73
C GLY A 208 7.48 -11.76 5.80
N ASP A 209 8.42 -12.53 6.35
CA ASP A 209 8.26 -13.99 6.47
C ASP A 209 7.34 -14.41 7.65
N ALA A 210 6.97 -13.45 8.50
CA ALA A 210 5.97 -13.63 9.54
C ALA A 210 4.60 -12.98 9.21
N ASP A 211 4.38 -12.60 7.95
CA ASP A 211 3.10 -12.04 7.48
C ASP A 211 1.99 -13.10 7.55
N VAL A 212 0.99 -12.84 8.39
CA VAL A 212 -0.19 -13.72 8.55
C VAL A 212 -1.39 -13.27 7.74
N ALA A 213 -1.35 -12.05 7.16
CA ALA A 213 -2.42 -11.54 6.31
C ALA A 213 -2.27 -12.02 4.86
N ILE A 214 -1.05 -11.96 4.34
CA ILE A 214 -0.69 -12.42 2.99
C ILE A 214 0.54 -13.32 3.10
N PRO A 215 0.44 -14.62 2.81
CA PRO A 215 1.60 -15.53 2.83
C PRO A 215 2.71 -15.06 1.88
N VAL A 216 3.96 -15.20 2.31
CA VAL A 216 5.17 -14.74 1.59
C VAL A 216 5.25 -15.28 0.16
N GLU A 217 4.72 -16.47 -0.09
CA GLU A 217 4.66 -17.10 -1.40
C GLU A 217 3.80 -16.33 -2.41
N ARG A 218 2.80 -15.55 -1.93
CA ARG A 218 1.98 -14.71 -2.81
C ARG A 218 2.78 -13.50 -3.31
N GLY A 219 3.59 -12.87 -2.45
CA GLY A 219 4.53 -11.83 -2.86
C GLY A 219 5.61 -12.35 -3.82
N GLN A 220 6.13 -13.57 -3.59
CA GLN A 220 7.06 -14.22 -4.53
C GLN A 220 6.39 -14.42 -5.90
N ARG A 221 5.13 -14.89 -5.94
CA ARG A 221 4.39 -15.05 -7.21
C ARG A 221 4.22 -13.72 -7.96
N VAL A 222 3.97 -12.62 -7.24
CA VAL A 222 3.92 -11.27 -7.86
C VAL A 222 5.24 -10.98 -8.57
N SER A 223 6.37 -11.15 -7.88
CA SER A 223 7.71 -10.93 -8.46
C SER A 223 7.98 -11.84 -9.67
N ASP A 224 7.65 -13.12 -9.56
CA ASP A 224 7.93 -14.12 -10.59
C ASP A 224 7.03 -13.97 -11.84
N SER A 225 5.87 -13.34 -11.70
CA SER A 225 4.88 -13.19 -12.77
C SER A 225 5.09 -11.93 -13.63
N MET A 226 5.88 -10.96 -13.17
CA MET A 226 6.21 -9.77 -13.96
C MET A 226 7.20 -10.08 -15.07
N SER A 227 7.03 -9.48 -16.26
CA SER A 227 7.98 -9.67 -17.38
C SER A 227 9.17 -8.70 -17.33
N GLY A 228 9.05 -7.59 -16.61
CA GLY A 228 10.16 -6.68 -16.32
C GLY A 228 11.14 -7.26 -15.30
N PRO A 229 12.33 -6.66 -15.16
CA PRO A 229 13.29 -7.06 -14.12
C PRO A 229 12.63 -6.93 -12.72
N SER A 230 12.55 -8.02 -11.99
CA SER A 230 11.96 -8.05 -10.65
C SER A 230 12.91 -8.66 -9.64
N THR A 231 12.99 -8.04 -8.46
CA THR A 231 13.78 -8.54 -7.31
C THR A 231 12.85 -8.82 -6.16
N PHE A 232 12.91 -10.04 -5.61
CA PHE A 232 12.15 -10.40 -4.42
C PHE A 232 13.05 -10.40 -3.18
N VAL A 233 12.61 -9.73 -2.12
CA VAL A 233 13.34 -9.59 -0.85
C VAL A 233 12.46 -10.06 0.29
N VAL A 234 12.84 -11.16 0.93
CA VAL A 234 12.23 -11.60 2.18
C VAL A 234 12.76 -10.75 3.33
N VAL A 235 11.86 -10.24 4.19
CA VAL A 235 12.20 -9.44 5.37
C VAL A 235 12.03 -10.31 6.62
N PRO A 236 13.14 -10.81 7.21
CA PRO A 236 13.07 -11.78 8.29
C PRO A 236 12.40 -11.24 9.55
N GLY A 237 11.44 -11.99 10.08
CA GLY A 237 10.72 -11.69 11.32
C GLY A 237 9.70 -10.57 11.24
N ALA A 238 9.54 -9.92 10.08
CA ALA A 238 8.53 -8.89 9.89
C ALA A 238 7.16 -9.49 9.56
N GLY A 239 6.09 -8.86 10.04
CA GLY A 239 4.70 -9.15 9.69
C GLY A 239 4.27 -8.43 8.41
N HIS A 240 2.98 -8.07 8.36
CA HIS A 240 2.34 -7.49 7.17
C HIS A 240 2.70 -6.01 6.89
N ALA A 241 3.51 -5.37 7.72
CA ALA A 241 3.97 -3.99 7.51
C ALA A 241 5.50 -3.91 7.60
N SER A 242 6.19 -4.71 6.76
CA SER A 242 7.63 -4.91 6.83
C SER A 242 8.45 -3.61 6.70
N ASN A 243 7.94 -2.61 5.96
CA ASN A 243 8.55 -1.28 5.85
C ASN A 243 8.51 -0.48 7.17
N LEU A 244 7.50 -0.71 8.02
CA LEU A 244 7.39 -0.10 9.35
C LEU A 244 8.17 -0.89 10.39
N GLU A 245 8.13 -2.23 10.31
CA GLU A 245 8.67 -3.12 11.32
C GLU A 245 10.18 -3.30 11.22
N ALA A 246 10.71 -3.28 9.99
CA ALA A 246 12.12 -3.52 9.70
C ALA A 246 12.70 -2.49 8.71
N PRO A 247 12.57 -1.17 8.97
CA PRO A 247 13.05 -0.13 8.05
C PRO A 247 14.56 -0.25 7.76
N ASP A 248 15.34 -0.75 8.73
CA ASP A 248 16.78 -0.96 8.58
C ASP A 248 17.14 -2.05 7.55
N LEU A 249 16.21 -2.94 7.23
CA LEU A 249 16.36 -3.95 6.18
C LEU A 249 15.76 -3.47 4.85
N VAL A 250 14.58 -2.84 4.90
CA VAL A 250 13.85 -2.40 3.71
C VAL A 250 14.52 -1.20 3.04
N ASN A 251 14.88 -0.16 3.81
CA ASN A 251 15.39 1.08 3.24
C ASN A 251 16.69 0.93 2.43
N PRO A 252 17.73 0.21 2.90
CA PRO A 252 18.94 0.04 2.11
C PRO A 252 18.70 -0.65 0.78
N ALA A 253 17.92 -1.74 0.76
CA ALA A 253 17.60 -2.47 -0.46
C ALA A 253 16.72 -1.65 -1.43
N MET A 254 15.75 -0.89 -0.89
CA MET A 254 14.93 0.05 -1.67
C MET A 254 15.81 1.12 -2.33
N LEU A 255 16.73 1.74 -1.58
CA LEU A 255 17.62 2.78 -2.09
C LEU A 255 18.60 2.22 -3.14
N GLU A 256 19.13 1.01 -2.96
CA GLU A 256 19.98 0.34 -3.92
C GLU A 256 19.23 0.08 -5.24
N PHE A 257 17.99 -0.44 -5.16
CA PHE A 257 17.14 -0.65 -6.33
C PHE A 257 16.87 0.67 -7.06
N LEU A 258 16.49 1.72 -6.33
CA LEU A 258 16.17 3.03 -6.89
C LEU A 258 17.38 3.72 -7.52
N ALA A 259 18.58 3.52 -6.97
CA ALA A 259 19.85 4.03 -7.54
C ALA A 259 20.23 3.33 -8.85
N GLY A 260 19.69 2.15 -9.11
CA GLY A 260 19.89 1.40 -10.36
C GLY A 260 18.89 1.77 -11.48
N LEU A 261 17.96 2.67 -11.23
CA LEU A 261 17.01 3.14 -12.23
C LEU A 261 17.65 4.27 -13.06
N ASP A 262 17.94 4.02 -14.32
CA ASP A 262 18.46 5.00 -15.29
C ASP A 262 17.39 6.00 -15.76
#